data_d19b58c629fbf47347a224eb5d0157ce
#
_entry.id   d19b58c629fbf47347a224eb5d0157ce
#
_cell.length_a   1.000
_cell.length_b   1.000
_cell.length_c   1.000
_cell.angle_alpha   90.00
_cell.angle_beta   90.00
_cell.angle_gamma   90.00
#
_symmetry.space_group_name_H-M   'P 1'
#
loop_
_entity.id
_entity.type
_entity.pdbx_description
1 polymer ?
#
loop_
_entity_poly.entity_id
_entity_poly.type
_entity_poly.pdbx_seq_one_letter_code
_entity_poly.pdbx_strand_id
1 'polypeptide(L)'
;MGAGVSGLVCAHLLRDGHDVTVFEANDYPGGHTNTVRVDTADETHWVDTGFIVLNDRNYPNFERLLERLGVATQPSNMSFSVSDQDGGLEYSGASPNGLFADRGNLVRPSFLRMVRDLVRFNRQAPALVGLNGSGPSLGAYLDEGGYSREFIDHLIVPQASAVWSADPTQMWSFPASLLAEFFANHGMFGLTGRPVWRTVVGGSHRYVEKITEPLGERLRLSTPVRGVERFEDRVEVTPSGGEPEAFDEVVLATHSDQALGMLADPSQAEVEVLGAIPYQPNEAVLHTDRSLLPKRRRAWASWNYHLLDEPVAQTTVTYHMNNLQSLRSDTQICVTLNRSEQIDSDKVVRKIQYAHPVYTREGMAAHGRWDEVSGVNRTHYCGAWWGYGFHEDGVNSALKVCERFDRSLVT
;
A
#
# COMPACT_ATOMS: atom_id res chain seq x y z
N MET A 1 2.88 11.00 -16.59
CA MET A 1 2.29 11.91 -15.60
C MET A 1 2.12 11.15 -14.28
N GLY A 2 2.58 11.75 -13.17
CA GLY A 2 2.73 11.11 -11.87
C GLY A 2 4.12 10.47 -11.69
N ALA A 3 4.84 10.87 -10.63
CA ALA A 3 6.16 10.36 -10.28
C ALA A 3 6.12 9.36 -9.10
N GLY A 4 5.03 8.59 -8.98
CA GLY A 4 4.98 7.39 -8.14
C GLY A 4 5.78 6.24 -8.76
N VAL A 5 5.83 5.09 -8.08
CA VAL A 5 6.62 3.92 -8.54
C VAL A 5 6.36 3.56 -10.01
N SER A 6 5.10 3.54 -10.44
CA SER A 6 4.74 3.16 -11.82
C SER A 6 5.28 4.16 -12.84
N GLY A 7 5.06 5.45 -12.64
CA GLY A 7 5.56 6.49 -13.54
C GLY A 7 7.08 6.56 -13.58
N LEU A 8 7.74 6.39 -12.42
CA LEU A 8 9.19 6.36 -12.35
C LEU A 8 9.81 5.14 -13.06
N VAL A 9 9.18 3.96 -12.95
CA VAL A 9 9.62 2.77 -13.70
C VAL A 9 9.47 2.97 -15.19
N CYS A 10 8.33 3.51 -15.67
CA CYS A 10 8.17 3.89 -17.06
C CYS A 10 9.25 4.87 -17.52
N ALA A 11 9.47 5.96 -16.77
CA ALA A 11 10.48 6.95 -17.11
C ALA A 11 11.89 6.34 -17.17
N HIS A 12 12.23 5.46 -16.20
CA HIS A 12 13.53 4.78 -16.16
C HIS A 12 13.78 3.90 -17.38
N LEU A 13 12.78 3.15 -17.83
CA LEU A 13 12.92 2.20 -18.94
C LEU A 13 12.80 2.87 -20.31
N LEU A 14 11.98 3.90 -20.44
CA LEU A 14 11.73 4.56 -21.73
C LEU A 14 12.81 5.58 -22.10
N ARG A 15 13.49 6.21 -21.14
CA ARG A 15 14.45 7.28 -21.39
C ARG A 15 15.61 6.94 -22.33
N ASP A 16 15.96 5.66 -22.44
CA ASP A 16 17.08 5.23 -23.29
C ASP A 16 16.72 5.17 -24.78
N GLY A 17 15.44 5.36 -25.14
CA GLY A 17 14.97 5.34 -26.53
C GLY A 17 13.96 6.43 -26.87
N HIS A 18 13.52 7.18 -25.86
CA HIS A 18 12.51 8.22 -26.00
C HIS A 18 12.91 9.48 -25.23
N ASP A 19 12.47 10.63 -25.71
CA ASP A 19 12.56 11.89 -24.95
C ASP A 19 11.41 11.95 -23.95
N VAL A 20 11.71 11.67 -22.68
CA VAL A 20 10.71 11.49 -21.61
C VAL A 20 10.67 12.74 -20.75
N THR A 21 9.49 13.33 -20.60
CA THR A 21 9.19 14.36 -19.60
C THR A 21 8.25 13.79 -18.52
N VAL A 22 8.56 14.00 -17.26
CA VAL A 22 7.73 13.57 -16.11
C VAL A 22 7.13 14.78 -15.43
N PHE A 23 5.80 14.83 -15.35
CA PHE A 23 5.05 15.85 -14.60
C PHE A 23 4.60 15.26 -13.25
N GLU A 24 4.92 15.93 -12.15
CA GLU A 24 4.51 15.59 -10.79
C GLU A 24 3.85 16.80 -10.11
N ALA A 25 2.70 16.56 -9.50
CA ALA A 25 1.95 17.62 -8.82
C ALA A 25 2.59 18.05 -7.49
N ASN A 26 3.21 17.11 -6.78
CA ASN A 26 3.88 17.37 -5.52
C ASN A 26 5.25 18.04 -5.73
N ASP A 27 5.79 18.61 -4.66
CA ASP A 27 7.13 19.15 -4.58
C ASP A 27 8.22 18.09 -4.38
N TYR A 28 7.84 16.81 -4.36
CA TYR A 28 8.73 15.64 -4.25
C TYR A 28 8.28 14.50 -5.18
N PRO A 29 9.23 13.70 -5.71
CA PRO A 29 8.93 12.49 -6.45
C PRO A 29 8.76 11.29 -5.51
N GLY A 30 8.10 10.23 -5.96
CA GLY A 30 7.96 8.97 -5.26
C GLY A 30 6.51 8.58 -4.93
N GLY A 31 5.59 9.54 -4.89
CA GLY A 31 4.19 9.29 -4.50
C GLY A 31 4.12 8.70 -3.09
N HIS A 32 3.64 7.45 -2.95
CA HIS A 32 3.63 6.73 -1.66
C HIS A 32 5.03 6.32 -1.16
N THR A 33 6.06 6.39 -1.98
CA THR A 33 7.45 6.36 -1.52
C THR A 33 7.83 7.74 -1.00
N ASN A 34 7.51 7.99 0.25
CA ASN A 34 7.70 9.27 0.90
C ASN A 34 8.48 9.06 2.19
N THR A 35 9.77 9.31 2.11
CA THR A 35 10.71 9.16 3.24
C THR A 35 10.97 10.52 3.87
N VAL A 36 10.75 10.63 5.17
CA VAL A 36 10.89 11.86 5.94
C VAL A 36 12.12 11.77 6.85
N ARG A 37 12.91 12.83 6.87
CA ARG A 37 14.01 12.96 7.83
C ARG A 37 13.47 13.25 9.24
N VAL A 38 13.93 12.47 10.21
CA VAL A 38 13.62 12.63 11.63
C VAL A 38 14.91 12.75 12.42
N ASP A 39 15.14 13.89 13.04
CA ASP A 39 16.28 14.10 13.94
C ASP A 39 15.85 13.73 15.36
N THR A 40 16.55 12.77 15.97
CA THR A 40 16.40 12.39 17.36
C THR A 40 17.60 12.85 18.19
N ALA A 41 17.57 12.66 19.49
CA ALA A 41 18.73 13.00 20.33
C ALA A 41 19.98 12.18 19.99
N ASP A 42 19.80 10.97 19.46
CA ASP A 42 20.88 10.02 19.19
C ASP A 42 21.46 10.20 17.79
N GLU A 43 20.59 10.26 16.77
CA GLU A 43 21.00 10.34 15.36
C GLU A 43 19.85 10.81 14.45
N THR A 44 20.18 11.02 13.18
CA THR A 44 19.20 11.31 12.11
C THR A 44 18.70 10.00 11.48
N HIS A 45 17.40 9.85 11.35
CA HIS A 45 16.72 8.72 10.70
C HIS A 45 15.98 9.15 9.44
N TRP A 46 15.94 8.26 8.46
CA TRP A 46 15.12 8.39 7.26
C TRP A 46 13.94 7.42 7.36
N VAL A 47 12.74 7.95 7.55
CA VAL A 47 11.56 7.18 7.94
C VAL A 47 10.54 7.16 6.80
N ASP A 48 10.21 5.97 6.33
CA ASP A 48 9.21 5.76 5.30
C ASP A 48 7.80 5.92 5.89
N THR A 49 6.95 6.68 5.21
CA THR A 49 5.60 7.00 5.71
C THR A 49 4.47 6.39 4.89
N GLY A 50 4.78 5.82 3.73
CA GLY A 50 3.82 5.12 2.86
C GLY A 50 4.34 3.72 2.51
N PHE A 51 5.17 3.57 1.47
CA PHE A 51 5.81 2.30 1.18
C PHE A 51 6.98 2.04 2.12
N ILE A 52 6.97 0.88 2.83
CA ILE A 52 7.95 0.57 3.89
C ILE A 52 8.68 -0.75 3.61
N VAL A 53 7.96 -1.80 3.22
CA VAL A 53 8.46 -3.18 3.18
C VAL A 53 8.18 -3.90 1.87
N LEU A 54 9.06 -4.82 1.53
CA LEU A 54 8.94 -5.79 0.44
C LEU A 54 9.30 -7.18 0.95
N ASN A 55 9.09 -8.21 0.16
CA ASN A 55 9.52 -9.56 0.50
C ASN A 55 9.98 -10.35 -0.73
N ASP A 56 10.78 -11.37 -0.50
CA ASP A 56 11.45 -12.19 -1.50
C ASP A 56 10.53 -13.08 -2.37
N ARG A 57 9.24 -13.10 -2.09
CA ARG A 57 8.27 -13.92 -2.84
C ARG A 57 7.37 -13.10 -3.75
N ASN A 58 6.86 -11.98 -3.22
CA ASN A 58 5.78 -11.23 -3.85
C ASN A 58 6.27 -9.97 -4.59
N TYR A 59 7.58 -9.67 -4.57
CA TYR A 59 8.17 -8.48 -5.18
C TYR A 59 9.29 -8.78 -6.18
N PRO A 60 9.16 -9.79 -7.07
CA PRO A 60 10.27 -10.22 -7.93
C PRO A 60 10.75 -9.14 -8.91
N ASN A 61 9.87 -8.33 -9.46
CA ASN A 61 10.26 -7.27 -10.40
C ASN A 61 10.75 -6.02 -9.68
N PHE A 62 10.20 -5.70 -8.53
CA PHE A 62 10.71 -4.61 -7.71
C PHE A 62 12.11 -4.95 -7.14
N GLU A 63 12.36 -6.19 -6.71
CA GLU A 63 13.71 -6.62 -6.31
C GLU A 63 14.71 -6.50 -7.47
N ARG A 64 14.36 -6.95 -8.68
CA ARG A 64 15.20 -6.76 -9.88
C ARG A 64 15.48 -5.29 -10.17
N LEU A 65 14.48 -4.41 -9.99
CA LEU A 65 14.66 -2.97 -10.13
C LEU A 65 15.67 -2.44 -9.11
N LEU A 66 15.54 -2.81 -7.84
CA LEU A 66 16.49 -2.40 -6.79
C LEU A 66 17.91 -2.89 -7.07
N GLU A 67 18.07 -4.14 -7.51
CA GLU A 67 19.37 -4.71 -7.92
C GLU A 67 19.97 -3.91 -9.08
N ARG A 68 19.20 -3.63 -10.13
CA ARG A 68 19.64 -2.83 -11.29
C ARG A 68 20.08 -1.41 -10.90
N LEU A 69 19.41 -0.81 -9.91
CA LEU A 69 19.72 0.52 -9.38
C LEU A 69 20.88 0.52 -8.34
N GLY A 70 21.35 -0.67 -7.94
CA GLY A 70 22.34 -0.82 -6.87
C GLY A 70 21.83 -0.38 -5.49
N VAL A 71 20.54 -0.52 -5.23
CA VAL A 71 19.89 -0.14 -3.98
C VAL A 71 19.82 -1.32 -3.03
N ALA A 72 20.48 -1.21 -1.88
CA ALA A 72 20.55 -2.28 -0.89
C ALA A 72 19.27 -2.38 -0.05
N THR A 73 18.92 -3.61 0.34
CA THR A 73 17.84 -3.89 1.30
C THR A 73 18.38 -4.62 2.53
N GLN A 74 17.64 -4.53 3.64
CA GLN A 74 17.96 -5.18 4.91
C GLN A 74 16.73 -5.93 5.45
N PRO A 75 16.90 -6.94 6.34
CA PRO A 75 15.79 -7.62 6.98
C PRO A 75 14.86 -6.66 7.72
N SER A 76 13.56 -6.90 7.62
CA SER A 76 12.51 -6.20 8.35
C SER A 76 11.76 -7.17 9.26
N ASN A 77 11.25 -6.67 10.39
CA ASN A 77 10.34 -7.41 11.25
C ASN A 77 8.91 -7.14 10.78
N MET A 78 8.19 -8.19 10.37
CA MET A 78 6.79 -8.09 10.02
C MET A 78 5.96 -8.82 11.06
N SER A 79 5.32 -8.05 11.93
CA SER A 79 4.49 -8.54 13.02
C SER A 79 3.25 -7.69 13.18
N PHE A 80 2.19 -8.29 13.71
CA PHE A 80 0.88 -7.66 13.87
C PHE A 80 0.40 -7.81 15.32
N SER A 81 -0.17 -6.75 15.86
CA SER A 81 -0.82 -6.73 17.17
C SER A 81 -2.17 -6.04 17.10
N VAL A 82 -2.99 -6.36 18.08
CA VAL A 82 -4.29 -5.72 18.32
C VAL A 82 -4.34 -5.27 19.76
N SER A 83 -4.81 -4.05 19.98
CA SER A 83 -5.06 -3.50 21.31
C SER A 83 -6.37 -2.71 21.32
N ASP A 84 -7.16 -2.85 22.39
CA ASP A 84 -8.27 -1.94 22.66
C ASP A 84 -7.81 -0.66 23.38
N GLN A 85 -8.67 0.34 23.43
CA GLN A 85 -8.34 1.64 24.02
C GLN A 85 -8.02 1.54 25.51
N ASP A 86 -8.73 0.67 26.23
CA ASP A 86 -8.58 0.51 27.68
C ASP A 86 -7.43 -0.42 28.06
N GLY A 87 -6.86 -1.18 27.09
CA GLY A 87 -5.83 -2.19 27.31
C GLY A 87 -6.37 -3.47 27.98
N GLY A 88 -7.68 -3.70 27.88
CA GLY A 88 -8.35 -4.93 28.31
C GLY A 88 -8.08 -6.11 27.37
N LEU A 89 -7.81 -5.83 26.08
CA LEU A 89 -7.34 -6.79 25.08
C LEU A 89 -6.06 -6.27 24.44
N GLU A 90 -4.96 -6.96 24.67
CA GLU A 90 -3.69 -6.71 24.00
C GLU A 90 -3.01 -8.03 23.67
N TYR A 91 -2.69 -8.22 22.39
CA TYR A 91 -1.92 -9.39 21.95
C TYR A 91 -1.16 -9.12 20.67
N SER A 92 -0.12 -9.90 20.42
CA SER A 92 0.62 -9.92 19.14
C SER A 92 0.76 -11.35 18.63
N GLY A 93 0.49 -11.57 17.37
CA GLY A 93 0.64 -12.87 16.70
C GLY A 93 2.09 -13.29 16.44
N ALA A 94 3.08 -12.48 16.79
CA ALA A 94 4.49 -12.72 16.48
C ALA A 94 5.11 -13.89 17.25
N SER A 95 4.62 -14.18 18.45
CA SER A 95 5.14 -15.24 19.32
C SER A 95 4.10 -15.68 20.34
N PRO A 96 4.24 -16.87 20.96
CA PRO A 96 3.39 -17.27 22.09
C PRO A 96 3.44 -16.27 23.26
N ASN A 97 4.61 -15.65 23.50
CA ASN A 97 4.75 -14.65 24.53
C ASN A 97 4.00 -13.34 24.20
N GLY A 98 3.94 -12.96 22.94
CA GLY A 98 3.14 -11.85 22.43
C GLY A 98 1.64 -12.17 22.41
N LEU A 99 1.25 -13.38 21.98
CA LEU A 99 -0.14 -13.82 21.96
C LEU A 99 -0.78 -13.76 23.35
N PHE A 100 -0.02 -14.14 24.37
CA PHE A 100 -0.42 -14.04 25.77
C PHE A 100 0.29 -12.89 26.49
N ALA A 101 0.44 -11.73 25.83
CA ALA A 101 1.00 -10.52 26.46
C ALA A 101 0.21 -10.12 27.71
N ASP A 102 -1.10 -10.20 27.65
CA ASP A 102 -1.97 -10.28 28.81
C ASP A 102 -2.09 -11.75 29.28
N ARG A 103 -1.52 -12.05 30.45
CA ARG A 103 -1.56 -13.41 30.99
C ARG A 103 -2.98 -13.88 31.36
N GLY A 104 -3.94 -12.95 31.58
CA GLY A 104 -5.35 -13.27 31.72
C GLY A 104 -5.95 -13.97 30.51
N ASN A 105 -5.40 -13.76 29.33
CA ASN A 105 -5.85 -14.41 28.08
C ASN A 105 -5.64 -15.94 28.09
N LEU A 106 -4.74 -16.47 28.92
CA LEU A 106 -4.56 -17.93 29.10
C LEU A 106 -5.82 -18.64 29.65
N VAL A 107 -6.63 -17.93 30.39
CA VAL A 107 -7.86 -18.47 31.01
C VAL A 107 -9.14 -17.78 30.60
N ARG A 108 -9.05 -16.84 29.63
CA ARG A 108 -10.20 -16.11 29.09
C ARG A 108 -10.88 -16.93 27.99
N PRO A 109 -12.12 -17.44 28.19
CA PRO A 109 -12.76 -18.34 27.22
C PRO A 109 -12.99 -17.70 25.85
N SER A 110 -13.31 -16.39 25.80
CA SER A 110 -13.49 -15.63 24.55
C SER A 110 -12.19 -15.59 23.75
N PHE A 111 -11.05 -15.32 24.37
CA PHE A 111 -9.76 -15.29 23.70
C PHE A 111 -9.34 -16.69 23.19
N LEU A 112 -9.55 -17.73 24.00
CA LEU A 112 -9.26 -19.12 23.57
C LEU A 112 -10.15 -19.56 22.41
N ARG A 113 -11.40 -19.10 22.36
CA ARG A 113 -12.32 -19.32 21.23
C ARG A 113 -11.80 -18.64 19.95
N MET A 114 -11.35 -17.39 20.05
CA MET A 114 -10.70 -16.66 18.95
C MET A 114 -9.48 -17.45 18.39
N VAL A 115 -8.60 -17.93 19.27
CA VAL A 115 -7.42 -18.72 18.86
C VAL A 115 -7.82 -20.03 18.19
N ARG A 116 -8.82 -20.73 18.71
CA ARG A 116 -9.37 -21.95 18.09
C ARG A 116 -9.89 -21.66 16.68
N ASP A 117 -10.61 -20.56 16.52
CA ASP A 117 -11.20 -20.17 15.24
C ASP A 117 -10.11 -19.71 14.25
N LEU A 118 -9.01 -19.10 14.69
CA LEU A 118 -7.83 -18.84 13.87
C LEU A 118 -7.24 -20.15 13.31
N VAL A 119 -7.07 -21.16 14.13
CA VAL A 119 -6.55 -22.48 13.69
C VAL A 119 -7.51 -23.11 12.68
N ARG A 120 -8.83 -23.00 12.92
CA ARG A 120 -9.85 -23.50 11.98
C ARG A 120 -9.81 -22.76 10.65
N PHE A 121 -9.76 -21.42 10.68
CA PHE A 121 -9.67 -20.57 9.50
C PHE A 121 -8.43 -20.93 8.67
N ASN A 122 -7.28 -21.04 9.29
CA ASN A 122 -6.04 -21.40 8.60
C ASN A 122 -6.08 -22.77 7.90
N ARG A 123 -6.94 -23.68 8.35
CA ARG A 123 -7.17 -25.00 7.72
C ARG A 123 -8.19 -24.96 6.59
N GLN A 124 -9.20 -24.11 6.69
CA GLN A 124 -10.35 -24.10 5.76
C GLN A 124 -10.20 -23.07 4.65
N ALA A 125 -9.71 -21.86 4.96
CA ALA A 125 -9.61 -20.76 4.01
C ALA A 125 -8.67 -21.03 2.79
N PRO A 126 -7.62 -21.89 2.85
CA PRO A 126 -6.84 -22.26 1.67
C PRO A 126 -7.69 -22.84 0.53
N ALA A 127 -8.85 -23.41 0.79
CA ALA A 127 -9.78 -23.91 -0.25
C ALA A 127 -10.39 -22.77 -1.11
N LEU A 128 -10.29 -21.53 -0.68
CA LEU A 128 -10.76 -20.36 -1.43
C LEU A 128 -9.71 -19.83 -2.42
N VAL A 129 -8.47 -20.27 -2.31
CA VAL A 129 -7.36 -19.84 -3.20
C VAL A 129 -7.63 -20.33 -4.63
N GLY A 130 -7.42 -19.44 -5.60
CA GLY A 130 -7.66 -19.71 -7.02
C GLY A 130 -9.07 -19.40 -7.51
N LEU A 131 -9.96 -18.92 -6.65
CA LEU A 131 -11.30 -18.46 -7.05
C LEU A 131 -11.29 -17.04 -7.66
N ASN A 132 -10.14 -16.33 -7.63
CA ASN A 132 -9.90 -15.05 -8.31
C ASN A 132 -11.02 -14.01 -8.11
N GLY A 133 -11.39 -13.77 -6.86
CA GLY A 133 -12.45 -12.82 -6.50
C GLY A 133 -13.88 -13.37 -6.63
N SER A 134 -14.06 -14.59 -7.17
CA SER A 134 -15.36 -15.28 -7.17
C SER A 134 -15.63 -15.99 -5.83
N GLY A 135 -16.86 -16.44 -5.63
CA GLY A 135 -17.27 -17.09 -4.40
C GLY A 135 -17.93 -16.13 -3.38
N PRO A 136 -18.01 -16.53 -2.09
CA PRO A 136 -18.68 -15.75 -1.06
C PRO A 136 -17.90 -14.48 -0.70
N SER A 137 -18.63 -13.49 -0.16
CA SER A 137 -17.97 -12.40 0.57
C SER A 137 -17.36 -12.93 1.87
N LEU A 138 -16.44 -12.17 2.45
CA LEU A 138 -15.82 -12.54 3.73
C LEU A 138 -16.87 -12.67 4.83
N GLY A 139 -17.85 -11.76 4.90
CA GLY A 139 -18.96 -11.84 5.85
C GLY A 139 -19.77 -13.13 5.69
N ALA A 140 -20.19 -13.46 4.47
CA ALA A 140 -20.94 -14.70 4.19
C ALA A 140 -20.13 -15.95 4.58
N TYR A 141 -18.85 -16.00 4.21
CA TYR A 141 -17.96 -17.11 4.57
C TYR A 141 -17.80 -17.29 6.08
N LEU A 142 -17.67 -16.19 6.81
CA LEU A 142 -17.50 -16.22 8.28
C LEU A 142 -18.79 -16.60 9.00
N ASP A 143 -19.93 -16.07 8.54
CA ASP A 143 -21.26 -16.38 9.14
C ASP A 143 -21.68 -17.82 8.86
N GLU A 144 -21.59 -18.30 7.62
CA GLU A 144 -21.88 -19.69 7.25
C GLU A 144 -20.94 -20.68 7.94
N GLY A 145 -19.66 -20.28 8.10
CA GLY A 145 -18.69 -21.05 8.85
C GLY A 145 -18.92 -21.07 10.35
N GLY A 146 -19.81 -20.24 10.91
CA GLY A 146 -20.09 -20.13 12.34
C GLY A 146 -18.85 -19.72 13.15
N TYR A 147 -18.09 -18.75 12.64
CA TYR A 147 -16.94 -18.19 13.35
C TYR A 147 -17.39 -17.28 14.50
N SER A 148 -16.64 -17.27 15.59
CA SER A 148 -16.98 -16.45 16.75
C SER A 148 -16.79 -14.96 16.49
N ARG A 149 -17.59 -14.13 17.16
CA ARG A 149 -17.46 -12.67 17.07
C ARG A 149 -16.07 -12.21 17.50
N GLU A 150 -15.49 -12.85 18.51
CA GLU A 150 -14.15 -12.51 18.95
C GLU A 150 -13.08 -12.74 17.87
N PHE A 151 -13.23 -13.81 17.05
CA PHE A 151 -12.35 -14.02 15.90
C PHE A 151 -12.58 -12.98 14.80
N ILE A 152 -13.84 -12.67 14.52
CA ILE A 152 -14.21 -11.72 13.48
C ILE A 152 -13.74 -10.31 13.86
N ASP A 153 -14.18 -9.81 14.99
CA ASP A 153 -14.06 -8.40 15.38
C ASP A 153 -12.67 -8.06 15.94
N HIS A 154 -11.98 -9.04 16.52
CA HIS A 154 -10.69 -8.79 17.16
C HIS A 154 -9.49 -9.36 16.39
N LEU A 155 -9.68 -10.10 15.29
CA LEU A 155 -8.56 -10.64 14.54
C LEU A 155 -8.71 -10.47 13.03
N ILE A 156 -9.70 -11.12 12.39
CA ILE A 156 -9.69 -11.24 10.92
C ILE A 156 -10.05 -9.92 10.23
N VAL A 157 -11.07 -9.19 10.72
CA VAL A 157 -11.45 -7.88 10.19
C VAL A 157 -10.36 -6.84 10.45
N PRO A 158 -9.81 -6.71 11.68
CA PRO A 158 -8.63 -5.86 11.94
C PRO A 158 -7.45 -6.14 11.01
N GLN A 159 -7.12 -7.42 10.80
CA GLN A 159 -5.99 -7.79 9.96
C GLN A 159 -6.25 -7.49 8.49
N ALA A 160 -7.43 -7.82 7.96
CA ALA A 160 -7.82 -7.50 6.60
C ALA A 160 -7.86 -5.98 6.36
N SER A 161 -8.51 -5.24 7.26
CA SER A 161 -8.60 -3.78 7.20
C SER A 161 -7.22 -3.10 7.24
N ALA A 162 -6.30 -3.58 8.08
CA ALA A 162 -4.95 -3.03 8.16
C ALA A 162 -4.15 -3.23 6.88
N VAL A 163 -4.29 -4.38 6.19
CA VAL A 163 -3.54 -4.70 4.97
C VAL A 163 -3.84 -3.70 3.86
N TRP A 164 -5.09 -3.33 3.68
CA TRP A 164 -5.52 -2.43 2.59
C TRP A 164 -5.83 -1.00 3.04
N SER A 165 -5.57 -0.67 4.31
CA SER A 165 -5.94 0.62 4.92
C SER A 165 -7.41 0.98 4.66
N ALA A 166 -8.28 -0.04 4.66
CA ALA A 166 -9.68 0.04 4.27
C ALA A 166 -10.62 0.08 5.47
N ASP A 167 -11.82 0.61 5.27
CA ASP A 167 -12.89 0.62 6.26
C ASP A 167 -13.20 -0.81 6.75
N PRO A 168 -13.15 -1.08 8.08
CA PRO A 168 -13.49 -2.39 8.64
C PRO A 168 -14.88 -2.89 8.24
N THR A 169 -15.85 -1.97 8.05
CA THR A 169 -17.22 -2.34 7.65
C THR A 169 -17.29 -2.85 6.22
N GLN A 170 -16.42 -2.38 5.34
CA GLN A 170 -16.35 -2.83 3.95
C GLN A 170 -15.76 -4.24 3.83
N MET A 171 -15.04 -4.72 4.84
CA MET A 171 -14.49 -6.08 4.84
C MET A 171 -15.57 -7.16 4.80
N TRP A 172 -16.80 -6.86 5.22
CA TRP A 172 -17.91 -7.79 5.10
C TRP A 172 -18.30 -8.11 3.65
N SER A 173 -18.20 -7.14 2.76
CA SER A 173 -18.48 -7.33 1.33
C SER A 173 -17.23 -7.74 0.53
N PHE A 174 -16.05 -7.69 1.15
CA PHE A 174 -14.79 -8.04 0.51
C PHE A 174 -14.78 -9.51 0.06
N PRO A 175 -14.29 -9.86 -1.13
CA PRO A 175 -14.23 -11.25 -1.57
C PRO A 175 -13.33 -12.11 -0.68
N ALA A 176 -13.87 -13.16 -0.07
CA ALA A 176 -13.11 -14.04 0.83
C ALA A 176 -11.91 -14.71 0.14
N SER A 177 -12.03 -15.00 -1.16
CA SER A 177 -10.95 -15.58 -1.96
C SER A 177 -9.74 -14.66 -2.09
N LEU A 178 -9.93 -13.34 -2.23
CA LEU A 178 -8.82 -12.38 -2.31
C LEU A 178 -8.04 -12.31 -0.99
N LEU A 179 -8.75 -12.34 0.14
CA LEU A 179 -8.10 -12.42 1.45
C LEU A 179 -7.31 -13.74 1.60
N ALA A 180 -7.89 -14.84 1.14
CA ALA A 180 -7.23 -16.15 1.18
C ALA A 180 -5.99 -16.20 0.28
N GLU A 181 -6.05 -15.65 -0.92
CA GLU A 181 -4.91 -15.51 -1.83
C GLU A 181 -3.81 -14.65 -1.22
N PHE A 182 -4.17 -13.51 -0.65
CA PHE A 182 -3.20 -12.67 0.07
C PHE A 182 -2.52 -13.44 1.21
N PHE A 183 -3.29 -14.13 2.04
CA PHE A 183 -2.74 -14.93 3.16
C PHE A 183 -1.84 -16.07 2.67
N ALA A 184 -2.21 -16.75 1.58
CA ALA A 184 -1.40 -17.79 0.97
C ALA A 184 -0.06 -17.24 0.44
N ASN A 185 -0.11 -16.15 -0.33
CA ASN A 185 1.05 -15.49 -0.91
C ASN A 185 2.03 -14.99 0.17
N HIS A 186 1.50 -14.55 1.31
CA HIS A 186 2.28 -14.03 2.43
C HIS A 186 2.62 -15.10 3.49
N GLY A 187 2.30 -16.39 3.23
CA GLY A 187 2.59 -17.49 4.16
C GLY A 187 1.89 -17.37 5.52
N MET A 188 0.71 -16.73 5.56
CA MET A 188 0.02 -16.42 6.82
C MET A 188 -0.80 -17.60 7.36
N PHE A 189 -1.08 -18.61 6.55
CA PHE A 189 -1.79 -19.82 6.99
C PHE A 189 -0.94 -20.79 7.81
N GLY A 190 0.39 -20.61 7.80
CA GLY A 190 1.33 -21.53 8.45
C GLY A 190 2.35 -20.83 9.35
N LEU A 191 3.09 -21.65 10.10
CA LEU A 191 4.21 -21.18 10.92
C LEU A 191 5.55 -21.27 10.18
N THR A 192 5.60 -22.01 9.07
CA THR A 192 6.79 -22.25 8.24
C THR A 192 6.57 -21.74 6.82
N GLY A 193 7.65 -21.53 6.08
CA GLY A 193 7.57 -21.09 4.69
C GLY A 193 7.06 -19.66 4.51
N ARG A 194 7.24 -18.83 5.50
CA ARG A 194 6.91 -17.38 5.41
C ARG A 194 7.94 -16.67 4.55
N PRO A 195 7.54 -15.68 3.74
CA PRO A 195 8.49 -14.86 2.98
C PRO A 195 9.41 -14.09 3.92
N VAL A 196 10.62 -13.81 3.44
CA VAL A 196 11.59 -12.96 4.16
C VAL A 196 11.28 -11.50 3.86
N TRP A 197 10.85 -10.80 4.89
CA TRP A 197 10.54 -9.38 4.78
C TRP A 197 11.81 -8.54 4.84
N ARG A 198 11.83 -7.51 4.01
CA ARG A 198 12.96 -6.59 3.84
C ARG A 198 12.46 -5.15 3.76
N THR A 199 13.35 -4.21 4.02
CA THR A 199 13.16 -2.77 3.80
C THR A 199 14.39 -2.19 3.12
N VAL A 200 14.24 -1.04 2.46
CA VAL A 200 15.36 -0.36 1.80
C VAL A 200 16.28 0.26 2.83
N VAL A 201 17.58 0.03 2.69
CA VAL A 201 18.60 0.61 3.59
C VAL A 201 18.62 2.13 3.41
N GLY A 202 18.44 2.86 4.50
CA GLY A 202 18.42 4.32 4.51
C GLY A 202 17.12 4.94 3.99
N GLY A 203 16.04 4.15 3.86
CA GLY A 203 14.72 4.59 3.41
C GLY A 203 14.46 4.39 1.93
N SER A 204 13.20 4.21 1.57
CA SER A 204 12.80 3.86 0.21
C SER A 204 13.02 4.98 -0.82
N HIS A 205 13.18 6.25 -0.39
CA HIS A 205 13.57 7.35 -1.28
C HIS A 205 14.86 7.06 -2.06
N ARG A 206 15.74 6.16 -1.59
CA ARG A 206 17.00 5.82 -2.25
C ARG A 206 16.82 5.30 -3.68
N TYR A 207 15.80 4.48 -3.93
CA TYR A 207 15.54 4.03 -5.30
C TYR A 207 14.94 5.16 -6.15
N VAL A 208 14.14 6.03 -5.55
CA VAL A 208 13.57 7.20 -6.24
C VAL A 208 14.70 8.14 -6.69
N GLU A 209 15.65 8.46 -5.82
CA GLU A 209 16.85 9.27 -6.16
C GLU A 209 17.60 8.68 -7.37
N LYS A 210 17.84 7.34 -7.35
CA LYS A 210 18.56 6.67 -8.44
C LYS A 210 17.82 6.72 -9.79
N ILE A 211 16.49 6.71 -9.78
CA ILE A 211 15.69 6.83 -11.00
C ILE A 211 15.63 8.28 -11.49
N THR A 212 15.49 9.22 -10.56
CA THR A 212 15.25 10.63 -10.90
C THR A 212 16.53 11.40 -11.25
N GLU A 213 17.68 11.02 -10.66
CA GLU A 213 18.97 11.67 -10.93
C GLU A 213 19.27 11.82 -12.45
N PRO A 214 19.10 10.80 -13.31
CA PRO A 214 19.33 10.93 -14.75
C PRO A 214 18.26 11.70 -15.52
N LEU A 215 17.10 11.99 -14.91
CA LEU A 215 16.05 12.77 -15.57
C LEU A 215 16.35 14.27 -15.55
N GLY A 216 17.01 14.78 -14.53
CA GLY A 216 17.35 16.20 -14.41
C GLY A 216 16.13 17.10 -14.56
N GLU A 217 16.22 18.09 -15.43
CA GLU A 217 15.15 19.07 -15.73
C GLU A 217 13.91 18.45 -16.40
N ARG A 218 14.00 17.21 -16.89
CA ARG A 218 12.86 16.47 -17.44
C ARG A 218 11.89 15.97 -16.38
N LEU A 219 12.30 15.96 -15.11
CA LEU A 219 11.39 15.78 -13.98
C LEU A 219 10.91 17.14 -13.47
N ARG A 220 9.65 17.44 -13.74
CA ARG A 220 9.01 18.71 -13.37
C ARG A 220 8.12 18.51 -12.16
N LEU A 221 8.64 18.84 -11.00
CA LEU A 221 7.92 18.85 -9.72
C LEU A 221 7.03 20.09 -9.59
N SER A 222 6.08 20.06 -8.67
CA SER A 222 5.10 21.14 -8.45
C SER A 222 4.42 21.60 -9.75
N THR A 223 4.22 20.64 -10.66
CA THR A 223 3.67 20.89 -11.99
C THR A 223 2.44 19.99 -12.23
N PRO A 224 1.32 20.24 -11.52
CA PRO A 224 0.10 19.50 -11.72
C PRO A 224 -0.43 19.70 -13.14
N VAL A 225 -0.87 18.64 -13.78
CA VAL A 225 -1.52 18.67 -15.08
C VAL A 225 -3.02 18.80 -14.90
N ARG A 226 -3.64 19.74 -15.62
CA ARG A 226 -5.09 20.02 -15.58
C ARG A 226 -5.87 19.37 -16.72
N GLY A 227 -5.19 19.04 -17.84
CA GLY A 227 -5.87 18.49 -19.00
C GLY A 227 -4.94 17.73 -19.94
N VAL A 228 -5.51 16.71 -20.58
CA VAL A 228 -4.92 15.92 -21.66
C VAL A 228 -5.93 15.87 -22.78
N GLU A 229 -5.57 16.42 -23.95
CA GLU A 229 -6.37 16.39 -25.16
C GLU A 229 -5.67 15.53 -26.21
N ARG A 230 -6.42 14.64 -26.85
CA ARG A 230 -5.87 13.63 -27.76
C ARG A 230 -6.26 13.93 -29.19
N PHE A 231 -5.27 13.90 -30.07
CA PHE A 231 -5.41 14.10 -31.52
C PHE A 231 -4.96 12.84 -32.27
N GLU A 232 -5.21 12.79 -33.54
CA GLU A 232 -4.82 11.65 -34.36
C GLU A 232 -3.29 11.44 -34.39
N ASP A 233 -2.54 12.55 -34.41
CA ASP A 233 -1.08 12.57 -34.58
C ASP A 233 -0.29 12.88 -33.30
N ARG A 234 -0.93 13.38 -32.24
CA ARG A 234 -0.28 13.84 -31.02
C ARG A 234 -1.21 13.81 -29.80
N VAL A 235 -0.64 14.06 -28.65
CA VAL A 235 -1.35 14.36 -27.39
C VAL A 235 -0.89 15.74 -26.90
N GLU A 236 -1.81 16.57 -26.45
CA GLU A 236 -1.49 17.84 -25.79
C GLU A 236 -1.70 17.72 -24.29
N VAL A 237 -0.65 17.98 -23.53
CA VAL A 237 -0.67 17.99 -22.06
C VAL A 237 -0.64 19.43 -21.58
N THR A 238 -1.61 19.84 -20.77
CA THR A 238 -1.70 21.19 -20.26
C THR A 238 -1.36 21.24 -18.76
N PRO A 239 -0.17 21.72 -18.39
CA PRO A 239 0.18 21.97 -16.98
C PRO A 239 -0.68 23.12 -16.41
N SER A 240 -0.92 23.10 -15.10
CA SER A 240 -1.59 24.20 -14.42
C SER A 240 -0.76 25.49 -14.51
N GLY A 241 -1.36 26.56 -15.04
CA GLY A 241 -0.69 27.84 -15.25
C GLY A 241 0.26 27.89 -16.44
N GLY A 242 0.36 26.82 -17.26
CA GLY A 242 1.15 26.74 -18.48
C GLY A 242 0.30 26.64 -19.74
N GLU A 243 0.98 26.71 -20.90
CA GLU A 243 0.39 26.43 -22.21
C GLU A 243 0.39 24.94 -22.52
N PRO A 244 -0.46 24.43 -23.44
CA PRO A 244 -0.41 23.05 -23.90
C PRO A 244 0.95 22.69 -24.52
N GLU A 245 1.46 21.52 -24.16
CA GLU A 245 2.70 20.95 -24.71
C GLU A 245 2.37 19.68 -25.48
N ALA A 246 2.90 19.55 -26.71
CA ALA A 246 2.64 18.41 -27.59
C ALA A 246 3.63 17.26 -27.32
N PHE A 247 3.11 16.02 -27.29
CA PHE A 247 3.85 14.78 -27.16
C PHE A 247 3.29 13.72 -28.13
N ASP A 248 4.13 12.75 -28.49
CA ASP A 248 3.69 11.62 -29.31
C ASP A 248 2.75 10.69 -28.56
N GLU A 249 3.05 10.43 -27.29
CA GLU A 249 2.32 9.50 -26.40
C GLU A 249 2.28 10.04 -24.97
N VAL A 250 1.28 9.63 -24.19
CA VAL A 250 1.19 9.94 -22.77
C VAL A 250 1.00 8.69 -21.92
N VAL A 251 1.72 8.63 -20.80
CA VAL A 251 1.52 7.61 -19.75
C VAL A 251 0.91 8.27 -18.53
N LEU A 252 -0.32 7.89 -18.18
CA LEU A 252 -1.03 8.31 -16.98
C LEU A 252 -0.75 7.32 -15.84
N ALA A 253 0.15 7.72 -14.94
CA ALA A 253 0.63 6.93 -13.80
C ALA A 253 0.13 7.48 -12.45
N THR A 254 -1.04 8.10 -12.47
CA THR A 254 -1.77 8.64 -11.31
C THR A 254 -2.84 7.66 -10.82
N HIS A 255 -3.64 8.04 -9.83
CA HIS A 255 -4.86 7.29 -9.52
C HIS A 255 -5.81 7.27 -10.71
N SER A 256 -6.67 6.24 -10.81
CA SER A 256 -7.56 6.08 -11.96
C SER A 256 -8.58 7.21 -12.09
N ASP A 257 -9.13 7.69 -10.97
CA ASP A 257 -10.04 8.83 -10.91
C ASP A 257 -9.36 10.14 -11.34
N GLN A 258 -8.11 10.35 -10.94
CA GLN A 258 -7.30 11.49 -11.38
C GLN A 258 -6.97 11.40 -12.88
N ALA A 259 -6.59 10.22 -13.35
CA ALA A 259 -6.35 9.98 -14.76
C ALA A 259 -7.59 10.32 -15.61
N LEU A 260 -8.76 9.79 -15.20
CA LEU A 260 -10.04 10.07 -15.86
C LEU A 260 -10.38 11.57 -15.85
N GLY A 261 -10.17 12.23 -14.69
CA GLY A 261 -10.46 13.66 -14.53
C GLY A 261 -9.58 14.60 -15.38
N MET A 262 -8.42 14.13 -15.84
CA MET A 262 -7.53 14.91 -16.72
C MET A 262 -7.88 14.79 -18.21
N LEU A 263 -8.63 13.77 -18.63
CA LEU A 263 -8.97 13.57 -20.04
C LEU A 263 -10.05 14.56 -20.47
N ALA A 264 -9.78 15.31 -21.54
CA ALA A 264 -10.75 16.23 -22.13
C ALA A 264 -11.87 15.48 -22.89
N ASP A 265 -11.54 14.29 -23.43
CA ASP A 265 -12.35 13.52 -24.36
C ASP A 265 -12.40 12.01 -23.97
N PRO A 266 -12.77 11.66 -22.72
CA PRO A 266 -12.73 10.26 -22.28
C PRO A 266 -13.69 9.39 -23.11
N SER A 267 -13.21 8.25 -23.56
CA SER A 267 -14.05 7.23 -24.19
C SER A 267 -14.96 6.55 -23.16
N GLN A 268 -16.02 5.91 -23.65
CA GLN A 268 -16.94 5.15 -22.76
C GLN A 268 -16.19 4.06 -21.99
N ALA A 269 -15.25 3.37 -22.61
CA ALA A 269 -14.43 2.35 -21.93
C ALA A 269 -13.57 2.94 -20.82
N GLU A 270 -12.95 4.10 -21.04
CA GLU A 270 -12.17 4.80 -20.02
C GLU A 270 -13.05 5.24 -18.84
N VAL A 271 -14.23 5.78 -19.09
CA VAL A 271 -15.19 6.15 -18.03
C VAL A 271 -15.56 4.92 -17.19
N GLU A 272 -15.88 3.81 -17.82
CA GLU A 272 -16.26 2.57 -17.13
C GLU A 272 -15.09 1.95 -16.36
N VAL A 273 -13.92 1.84 -16.96
CA VAL A 273 -12.76 1.14 -16.37
C VAL A 273 -12.09 1.98 -15.29
N LEU A 274 -11.76 3.24 -15.60
CA LEU A 274 -11.05 4.11 -14.65
C LEU A 274 -11.97 4.59 -13.53
N GLY A 275 -13.26 4.78 -13.81
CA GLY A 275 -14.28 5.17 -12.83
C GLY A 275 -14.74 4.04 -11.90
N ALA A 276 -14.40 2.77 -12.19
CA ALA A 276 -14.82 1.64 -11.38
C ALA A 276 -14.08 1.49 -10.05
N ILE A 277 -12.97 2.23 -9.86
CA ILE A 277 -12.08 2.10 -8.70
C ILE A 277 -12.26 3.32 -7.79
N PRO A 278 -12.97 3.19 -6.67
CA PRO A 278 -13.08 4.25 -5.69
C PRO A 278 -11.81 4.36 -4.84
N TYR A 279 -11.59 5.54 -4.25
CA TYR A 279 -10.45 5.81 -3.37
C TYR A 279 -10.92 6.29 -2.01
N GLN A 280 -10.23 5.83 -0.97
CA GLN A 280 -10.45 6.24 0.41
C GLN A 280 -9.28 7.10 0.89
N PRO A 281 -9.55 8.33 1.39
CA PRO A 281 -8.52 9.15 2.01
C PRO A 281 -8.10 8.55 3.36
N ASN A 282 -6.79 8.63 3.65
CA ASN A 282 -6.19 8.22 4.92
C ASN A 282 -5.15 9.25 5.35
N GLU A 283 -5.31 9.80 6.55
CA GLU A 283 -4.29 10.65 7.16
C GLU A 283 -3.22 9.79 7.82
N ALA A 284 -1.97 9.97 7.42
CA ALA A 284 -0.81 9.37 8.06
C ALA A 284 -0.05 10.44 8.86
N VAL A 285 0.20 10.17 10.14
CA VAL A 285 0.97 11.06 11.00
C VAL A 285 2.26 10.37 11.42
N LEU A 286 3.39 10.97 11.05
CA LEU A 286 4.71 10.60 11.56
C LEU A 286 4.92 11.31 12.89
N HIS A 287 5.25 10.58 13.96
CA HIS A 287 5.36 11.11 15.31
C HIS A 287 6.29 10.28 16.19
N THR A 288 6.61 10.82 17.37
CA THR A 288 7.40 10.15 18.41
C THR A 288 6.58 9.81 19.67
N ASP A 289 5.27 9.87 19.58
CA ASP A 289 4.39 9.54 20.69
C ASP A 289 4.17 8.03 20.83
N ARG A 290 4.84 7.42 21.80
CA ARG A 290 4.72 5.99 22.09
C ARG A 290 3.40 5.59 22.78
N SER A 291 2.55 6.53 23.17
CA SER A 291 1.26 6.23 23.83
C SER A 291 0.30 5.49 22.90
N LEU A 292 0.51 5.59 21.58
CA LEU A 292 -0.24 4.87 20.53
C LEU A 292 0.23 3.41 20.36
N LEU A 293 1.30 2.99 21.02
CA LEU A 293 1.69 1.58 21.07
C LEU A 293 0.96 0.86 22.23
N PRO A 294 0.75 -0.47 22.16
CA PRO A 294 0.12 -1.22 23.24
C PRO A 294 0.78 -0.94 24.60
N LYS A 295 -0.02 -0.91 25.68
CA LYS A 295 0.50 -0.66 27.04
C LYS A 295 1.54 -1.70 27.47
N ARG A 296 1.35 -2.95 27.02
CA ARG A 296 2.28 -4.06 27.30
C ARG A 296 3.34 -4.17 26.21
N ARG A 297 4.61 -3.90 26.51
CA ARG A 297 5.72 -4.02 25.55
C ARG A 297 5.78 -5.38 24.84
N ARG A 298 5.29 -6.46 25.45
CA ARG A 298 5.23 -7.79 24.83
C ARG A 298 4.24 -7.88 23.68
N ALA A 299 3.25 -6.97 23.62
CA ALA A 299 2.29 -6.85 22.52
C ALA A 299 2.78 -5.93 21.42
N TRP A 300 3.87 -5.18 21.60
CA TRP A 300 4.40 -4.31 20.54
C TRP A 300 4.76 -5.12 19.31
N ALA A 301 4.25 -4.67 18.19
CA ALA A 301 4.49 -5.25 16.88
C ALA A 301 4.87 -4.16 15.87
N SER A 302 5.23 -4.57 14.69
CA SER A 302 5.48 -3.64 13.58
C SER A 302 4.21 -2.90 13.15
N TRP A 303 3.07 -3.60 13.19
CA TRP A 303 1.74 -3.07 12.91
C TRP A 303 0.89 -3.25 14.16
N ASN A 304 0.41 -2.14 14.74
CA ASN A 304 -0.38 -2.15 15.97
C ASN A 304 -1.77 -1.60 15.66
N TYR A 305 -2.75 -2.49 15.54
CA TYR A 305 -4.14 -2.13 15.24
C TYR A 305 -4.88 -1.69 16.51
N HIS A 306 -5.66 -0.63 16.39
CA HIS A 306 -6.46 -0.09 17.49
C HIS A 306 -7.92 -0.49 17.32
N LEU A 307 -8.46 -1.26 18.25
CA LEU A 307 -9.89 -1.46 18.42
C LEU A 307 -10.46 -0.24 19.14
N LEU A 308 -11.40 0.43 18.48
CA LEU A 308 -12.08 1.61 19.03
C LEU A 308 -13.45 1.21 19.56
N ASP A 309 -13.89 1.87 20.64
CA ASP A 309 -15.21 1.63 21.22
C ASP A 309 -16.32 2.09 20.30
N GLU A 310 -16.09 3.20 19.57
CA GLU A 310 -16.96 3.68 18.51
C GLU A 310 -16.38 3.30 17.15
N PRO A 311 -17.17 2.64 16.27
CA PRO A 311 -16.72 2.31 14.93
C PRO A 311 -16.39 3.58 14.14
N VAL A 312 -15.22 3.60 13.52
CA VAL A 312 -14.83 4.64 12.55
C VAL A 312 -14.77 4.03 11.15
N ALA A 313 -15.11 4.84 10.15
CA ALA A 313 -15.14 4.43 8.76
C ALA A 313 -13.74 4.25 8.13
N GLN A 314 -12.70 4.24 8.94
CA GLN A 314 -11.31 4.15 8.48
C GLN A 314 -10.52 3.21 9.40
N THR A 315 -9.54 2.53 8.83
CA THR A 315 -8.64 1.70 9.63
C THR A 315 -7.74 2.56 10.53
N THR A 316 -7.50 2.08 11.74
CA THR A 316 -6.64 2.75 12.72
C THR A 316 -5.48 1.83 13.09
N VAL A 317 -4.29 2.21 12.65
CA VAL A 317 -3.07 1.41 12.82
C VAL A 317 -1.90 2.33 13.16
N THR A 318 -1.06 1.90 14.09
CA THR A 318 0.25 2.52 14.37
C THR A 318 1.36 1.58 13.89
N TYR A 319 2.11 2.02 12.89
CA TYR A 319 3.33 1.37 12.43
C TYR A 319 4.49 1.76 13.34
N HIS A 320 5.18 0.77 13.90
CA HIS A 320 6.36 0.98 14.73
C HIS A 320 7.62 0.90 13.88
N MET A 321 8.15 2.06 13.50
CA MET A 321 9.20 2.18 12.50
C MET A 321 10.55 1.65 12.97
N ASN A 322 10.83 1.70 14.30
CA ASN A 322 12.04 1.08 14.84
C ASN A 322 12.10 -0.43 14.53
N ASN A 323 10.94 -1.13 14.56
CA ASN A 323 10.88 -2.54 14.17
C ASN A 323 10.92 -2.72 12.65
N LEU A 324 10.11 -1.93 11.91
CA LEU A 324 9.97 -2.09 10.45
C LEU A 324 11.25 -1.77 9.69
N GLN A 325 11.91 -0.66 10.04
CA GLN A 325 13.13 -0.21 9.35
C GLN A 325 14.40 -0.52 10.14
N SER A 326 14.31 -1.30 11.23
CA SER A 326 15.47 -1.64 12.10
C SER A 326 16.24 -0.40 12.59
N LEU A 327 15.50 0.66 12.95
CA LEU A 327 16.09 1.92 13.42
C LEU A 327 16.64 1.74 14.83
N ARG A 328 17.92 2.12 15.01
CA ARG A 328 18.59 2.05 16.31
C ARG A 328 18.44 3.38 17.02
N SER A 329 17.34 3.55 17.73
CA SER A 329 17.08 4.75 18.54
C SER A 329 16.31 4.38 19.81
N ASP A 330 16.60 5.08 20.89
CA ASP A 330 15.81 5.02 22.11
C ASP A 330 14.44 5.71 21.94
N THR A 331 14.36 6.68 21.04
CA THR A 331 13.12 7.32 20.63
C THR A 331 12.29 6.35 19.81
N GLN A 332 11.03 6.16 20.21
CA GLN A 332 10.09 5.36 19.44
C GLN A 332 9.49 6.22 18.32
N ILE A 333 9.72 5.82 17.09
CA ILE A 333 9.23 6.51 15.89
C ILE A 333 8.06 5.72 15.32
N CYS A 334 6.95 6.39 15.11
CA CYS A 334 5.69 5.79 14.70
C CYS A 334 5.09 6.51 13.51
N VAL A 335 4.36 5.77 12.68
CA VAL A 335 3.44 6.33 11.69
C VAL A 335 2.05 5.82 12.03
N THR A 336 1.12 6.72 12.33
CA THR A 336 -0.25 6.32 12.72
C THR A 336 -1.25 6.79 11.68
N LEU A 337 -2.15 5.89 11.27
CA LEU A 337 -3.24 6.18 10.36
C LEU A 337 -4.50 6.58 11.13
N ASN A 338 -5.13 7.68 10.70
CA ASN A 338 -6.49 8.12 11.06
C ASN A 338 -6.75 8.28 12.57
N ARG A 339 -5.73 8.69 13.33
CA ARG A 339 -5.82 8.97 14.78
C ARG A 339 -5.02 10.18 15.22
N SER A 340 -4.92 11.20 14.38
CA SER A 340 -4.11 12.40 14.66
C SER A 340 -4.48 13.11 15.96
N GLU A 341 -5.75 13.08 16.36
CA GLU A 341 -6.25 13.75 17.56
C GLU A 341 -5.81 13.09 18.88
N GLN A 342 -5.34 11.84 18.79
CA GLN A 342 -4.84 11.08 19.95
C GLN A 342 -3.33 11.25 20.14
N ILE A 343 -2.65 11.88 19.17
CA ILE A 343 -1.21 12.10 19.21
C ILE A 343 -0.92 13.43 19.88
N ASP A 344 -0.01 13.42 20.84
CA ASP A 344 0.53 14.63 21.46
C ASP A 344 1.11 15.56 20.38
N SER A 345 0.54 16.76 20.27
CA SER A 345 0.90 17.72 19.21
C SER A 345 2.39 18.07 19.17
N ASP A 346 3.06 18.08 20.35
CA ASP A 346 4.48 18.39 20.45
C ASP A 346 5.38 17.24 19.94
N LYS A 347 4.80 16.06 19.70
CA LYS A 347 5.48 14.88 19.18
C LYS A 347 5.19 14.60 17.71
N VAL A 348 4.35 15.41 17.08
CA VAL A 348 4.05 15.31 15.66
C VAL A 348 5.23 15.84 14.86
N VAL A 349 5.75 15.01 13.94
CA VAL A 349 6.82 15.41 13.00
C VAL A 349 6.21 15.88 11.68
N ARG A 350 5.25 15.11 11.12
CA ARG A 350 4.62 15.43 9.84
C ARG A 350 3.26 14.77 9.70
N LYS A 351 2.29 15.50 9.14
CA LYS A 351 1.00 14.96 8.68
C LYS A 351 1.01 14.85 7.16
N ILE A 352 0.48 13.74 6.64
CA ILE A 352 0.48 13.42 5.22
C ILE A 352 -0.90 12.88 4.86
N GLN A 353 -1.47 13.35 3.75
CA GLN A 353 -2.71 12.82 3.22
C GLN A 353 -2.42 11.82 2.10
N TYR A 354 -2.84 10.59 2.28
CA TYR A 354 -2.81 9.54 1.27
C TYR A 354 -4.22 9.18 0.82
N ALA A 355 -4.33 8.55 -0.33
CA ALA A 355 -5.56 7.91 -0.76
C ALA A 355 -5.24 6.51 -1.27
N HIS A 356 -6.04 5.54 -0.84
CA HIS A 356 -5.86 4.14 -1.20
C HIS A 356 -7.04 3.64 -2.01
N PRO A 357 -6.83 2.80 -3.05
CA PRO A 357 -7.92 2.19 -3.80
C PRO A 357 -8.73 1.26 -2.91
N VAL A 358 -10.06 1.29 -3.09
CA VAL A 358 -11.00 0.40 -2.42
C VAL A 358 -11.34 -0.74 -3.38
N TYR A 359 -11.12 -1.98 -2.93
CA TYR A 359 -11.30 -3.18 -3.76
C TYR A 359 -12.73 -3.66 -3.72
N THR A 360 -13.48 -3.32 -4.77
CA THR A 360 -14.84 -3.78 -5.03
C THR A 360 -14.86 -4.88 -6.11
N ARG A 361 -15.97 -5.59 -6.26
CA ARG A 361 -16.11 -6.58 -7.35
C ARG A 361 -16.04 -5.92 -8.73
N GLU A 362 -16.62 -4.74 -8.86
CA GLU A 362 -16.63 -3.93 -10.08
C GLU A 362 -15.20 -3.47 -10.43
N GLY A 363 -14.46 -2.95 -9.44
CA GLY A 363 -13.06 -2.55 -9.59
C GLY A 363 -12.17 -3.71 -10.01
N MET A 364 -12.34 -4.88 -9.37
CA MET A 364 -11.58 -6.09 -9.74
C MET A 364 -11.92 -6.58 -11.16
N ALA A 365 -13.17 -6.49 -11.59
CA ALA A 365 -13.55 -6.83 -12.96
C ALA A 365 -12.92 -5.87 -13.98
N ALA A 366 -12.79 -4.58 -13.64
CA ALA A 366 -12.16 -3.56 -14.48
C ALA A 366 -10.67 -3.84 -14.75
N HIS A 367 -9.94 -4.50 -13.83
CA HIS A 367 -8.54 -4.87 -14.04
C HIS A 367 -8.32 -5.73 -15.30
N GLY A 368 -9.28 -6.61 -15.63
CA GLY A 368 -9.23 -7.46 -16.84
C GLY A 368 -9.43 -6.70 -18.14
N ARG A 369 -9.85 -5.45 -18.10
CA ARG A 369 -10.17 -4.60 -19.25
C ARG A 369 -9.06 -3.61 -19.62
N TRP A 370 -7.85 -3.81 -19.11
CA TRP A 370 -6.70 -2.92 -19.33
C TRP A 370 -6.43 -2.65 -20.82
N ASP A 371 -6.50 -3.69 -21.67
CA ASP A 371 -6.24 -3.58 -23.12
C ASP A 371 -7.33 -2.82 -23.87
N GLU A 372 -8.50 -2.57 -23.27
CA GLU A 372 -9.56 -1.76 -23.86
C GLU A 372 -9.24 -0.26 -23.80
N VAL A 373 -8.40 0.15 -22.84
CA VAL A 373 -8.11 1.57 -22.58
C VAL A 373 -6.65 1.93 -22.79
N SER A 374 -5.70 1.06 -22.46
CA SER A 374 -4.27 1.37 -22.52
C SER A 374 -3.70 1.05 -23.90
N GLY A 375 -2.96 2.01 -24.49
CA GLY A 375 -2.45 1.95 -25.86
C GLY A 375 -3.48 2.34 -26.92
N VAL A 376 -4.59 2.95 -26.50
CA VAL A 376 -5.61 3.53 -27.36
C VAL A 376 -5.49 5.05 -27.34
N ASN A 377 -5.68 5.71 -28.48
CA ASN A 377 -5.58 7.16 -28.60
C ASN A 377 -4.30 7.74 -27.98
N ARG A 378 -3.14 7.10 -28.23
CA ARG A 378 -1.81 7.52 -27.73
C ARG A 378 -1.71 7.64 -26.22
N THR A 379 -2.57 6.92 -25.48
CA THR A 379 -2.68 7.04 -24.04
C THR A 379 -2.47 5.68 -23.37
N HIS A 380 -1.61 5.64 -22.35
CA HIS A 380 -1.29 4.44 -21.58
C HIS A 380 -1.57 4.66 -20.11
N TYR A 381 -1.96 3.61 -19.41
CA TYR A 381 -2.31 3.66 -18.00
C TYR A 381 -1.49 2.66 -17.21
N CYS A 382 -0.85 3.13 -16.14
CA CYS A 382 -0.22 2.29 -15.14
C CYS A 382 -0.48 2.83 -13.73
N GLY A 383 -0.34 1.95 -12.74
CA GLY A 383 -0.58 2.28 -11.34
C GLY A 383 -0.72 1.00 -10.53
N ALA A 384 -0.43 1.06 -9.23
CA ALA A 384 -0.58 -0.09 -8.34
C ALA A 384 -2.05 -0.58 -8.24
N TRP A 385 -3.01 0.28 -8.54
CA TRP A 385 -4.43 0.00 -8.56
C TRP A 385 -4.88 -0.98 -9.66
N TRP A 386 -4.03 -1.30 -10.63
CA TRP A 386 -4.23 -2.39 -11.59
C TRP A 386 -4.00 -3.79 -11.00
N GLY A 387 -3.58 -3.88 -9.74
CA GLY A 387 -3.43 -5.10 -8.97
C GLY A 387 -4.05 -4.94 -7.58
N TYR A 388 -3.31 -5.31 -6.56
CA TYR A 388 -3.74 -5.25 -5.15
C TYR A 388 -3.25 -3.99 -4.41
N GLY A 389 -2.72 -2.99 -5.10
CA GLY A 389 -2.25 -1.73 -4.54
C GLY A 389 -0.83 -1.76 -3.97
N PHE A 390 -0.09 -2.83 -4.17
CA PHE A 390 1.29 -2.96 -3.69
C PHE A 390 2.31 -2.42 -4.70
N HIS A 391 3.52 -2.16 -4.23
CA HIS A 391 4.59 -1.65 -5.09
C HIS A 391 4.90 -2.56 -6.27
N GLU A 392 4.87 -3.87 -6.08
CA GLU A 392 5.05 -4.82 -7.18
C GLU A 392 3.98 -4.66 -8.26
N ASP A 393 2.72 -4.42 -7.87
CA ASP A 393 1.65 -4.18 -8.84
C ASP A 393 1.91 -2.91 -9.65
N GLY A 394 2.43 -1.88 -8.98
CA GLY A 394 2.84 -0.63 -9.63
C GLY A 394 3.96 -0.87 -10.64
N VAL A 395 4.97 -1.66 -10.29
CA VAL A 395 6.05 -2.06 -11.21
C VAL A 395 5.50 -2.90 -12.36
N ASN A 396 4.69 -3.92 -12.09
CA ASN A 396 4.12 -4.81 -13.11
C ASN A 396 3.27 -4.05 -14.12
N SER A 397 2.46 -3.10 -13.66
CA SER A 397 1.65 -2.27 -14.55
C SER A 397 2.51 -1.36 -15.45
N ALA A 398 3.61 -0.84 -14.91
CA ALA A 398 4.57 -0.05 -15.68
C ALA A 398 5.30 -0.89 -16.72
N LEU A 399 5.73 -2.12 -16.35
CA LEU A 399 6.36 -3.06 -17.29
C LEU A 399 5.41 -3.39 -18.45
N LYS A 400 4.13 -3.63 -18.17
CA LYS A 400 3.12 -3.89 -19.19
C LYS A 400 2.98 -2.72 -20.18
N VAL A 401 3.10 -1.48 -19.72
CA VAL A 401 3.17 -0.30 -20.59
C VAL A 401 4.47 -0.29 -21.39
N CYS A 402 5.62 -0.51 -20.73
CA CYS A 402 6.94 -0.44 -21.37
C CYS A 402 7.13 -1.51 -22.47
N GLU A 403 6.49 -2.69 -22.32
CA GLU A 403 6.50 -3.75 -23.34
C GLU A 403 5.92 -3.28 -24.68
N ARG A 404 4.97 -2.34 -24.68
CA ARG A 404 4.44 -1.74 -25.93
C ARG A 404 5.46 -0.85 -26.66
N PHE A 405 6.54 -0.50 -25.99
CA PHE A 405 7.67 0.27 -26.51
C PHE A 405 8.95 -0.58 -26.62
N ASP A 406 8.82 -1.91 -26.61
CA ASP A 406 9.94 -2.86 -26.66
C ASP A 406 10.99 -2.64 -25.55
N ARG A 407 10.54 -2.30 -24.34
CA ARG A 407 11.38 -2.07 -23.15
C ARG A 407 11.01 -3.00 -22.00
N SER A 408 12.04 -3.51 -21.31
CA SER A 408 11.87 -4.41 -20.15
C SER A 408 12.97 -4.22 -19.10
N LEU A 409 12.78 -4.81 -17.92
CA LEU A 409 13.84 -4.86 -16.89
C LEU A 409 14.95 -5.86 -17.23
N VAL A 410 14.73 -6.77 -18.17
CA VAL A 410 15.60 -7.92 -18.44
C VAL A 410 16.60 -7.65 -19.58
N THR A 411 16.47 -6.55 -20.28
CA THR A 411 17.37 -6.16 -21.39
C THR A 411 18.52 -5.28 -20.94
#